data_9fe4f545f945d3119077e60fa8f39be9
#
_entry.id   9fe4f545f945d3119077e60fa8f39be9
#
_cell.length_a   1.000
_cell.length_b   1.000
_cell.length_c   1.000
_cell.angle_alpha   90.00
_cell.angle_beta   90.00
_cell.angle_gamma   90.00
#
_symmetry.space_group_name_H-M   'P 1'
#
loop_
_entity.id
_entity.type
_entity.pdbx_description
1 polymer ?
#
loop_
_entity_poly.entity_id
_entity_poly.type
_entity_poly.pdbx_seq_one_letter_code
_entity_poly.pdbx_strand_id
1 'polypeptide(L)'
;MAPIGDDEQGYSDFDDEEDPIVFESDDDMATVLFARKQKYKVLSVDAVRALQAECIAGVADLIQVPPSLAAIVLRHCHWSALVVQGKWFSDEQGLRAAVGLLPPTGDPVAAVAEPKRKKGKSKAKKLTCDLCFDAHPPGQMRSAGCGHLYCRVCWRGYVRAAVEDGARCLSLRCPEPSCSAAVIRDLVDDVADEEDKQRYAGFALRSYVEESKSMRWCPAPGCGLAVEYLGGESLSEQLDVVCECGHGFCILCAEESHLPVPCRTVREWKAKNSSESESTNWVLANTKLCPKCRRPIEKNTGCNHMTCRDPCGHQFCWICLADYRGHTTCNRYEVDEIEARQTYARASLDRYMHYYERWVAHEHSRQRASEDMFELESAREGYVDGSAAAEEAQRQLGFLIDAYRQILEGRRMLRWTYAYGYYADWDKLNLLQCLQGEAEGSLERLHGMAEAERTGSENYYGGDGGVSSYFDRLTKLTKQTHDYFESMAEAFQTDLD
;
A
#
# COMPACT_ATOMS: atom_id res chain seq x y z
N MET A 1 -69.18 -36.10 13.42
CA MET A 1 -68.99 -36.07 11.97
C MET A 1 -69.32 -34.67 11.49
N ALA A 2 -68.34 -33.89 11.20
CA ALA A 2 -68.41 -32.64 10.48
C ALA A 2 -67.04 -32.45 9.78
N PRO A 3 -66.99 -32.05 8.53
CA PRO A 3 -65.77 -32.03 7.75
C PRO A 3 -64.93 -30.78 8.00
N ILE A 4 -63.69 -30.99 7.91
CA ILE A 4 -62.60 -30.00 8.02
C ILE A 4 -62.58 -29.18 6.69
N GLY A 5 -62.66 -27.85 6.79
CA GLY A 5 -62.53 -26.94 5.65
C GLY A 5 -61.07 -26.66 5.35
N ASP A 6 -60.71 -26.74 4.06
CA ASP A 6 -59.41 -26.35 3.51
C ASP A 6 -59.39 -24.81 3.34
N ASP A 7 -58.51 -24.15 4.07
CA ASP A 7 -58.15 -22.73 3.83
C ASP A 7 -56.94 -22.66 2.88
N GLU A 8 -57.22 -22.45 1.60
CA GLU A 8 -56.23 -22.00 0.61
C GLU A 8 -55.90 -20.52 0.87
N GLN A 9 -54.72 -20.28 1.44
CA GLN A 9 -54.17 -18.91 1.46
C GLN A 9 -53.40 -18.69 0.17
N GLY A 10 -53.97 -17.79 -0.67
CA GLY A 10 -53.35 -17.35 -1.91
C GLY A 10 -52.04 -16.61 -1.65
N TYR A 11 -51.01 -17.09 -2.31
CA TYR A 11 -49.78 -16.35 -2.52
C TYR A 11 -50.05 -15.24 -3.52
N SER A 12 -49.92 -13.99 -3.09
CA SER A 12 -49.86 -12.84 -3.98
C SER A 12 -48.45 -12.72 -4.56
N ASP A 13 -48.34 -12.93 -5.86
CA ASP A 13 -47.16 -12.56 -6.65
C ASP A 13 -46.96 -11.04 -6.54
N PHE A 14 -45.90 -10.63 -5.90
CA PHE A 14 -45.34 -9.28 -6.04
C PHE A 14 -44.44 -9.32 -7.25
N ASP A 15 -44.93 -8.90 -8.39
CA ASP A 15 -44.11 -8.49 -9.52
C ASP A 15 -43.42 -7.17 -9.17
N ASP A 16 -42.23 -7.23 -8.65
CA ASP A 16 -41.28 -6.10 -8.62
C ASP A 16 -40.73 -5.95 -10.05
N GLU A 17 -41.41 -5.16 -10.88
CA GLU A 17 -40.83 -4.61 -12.11
C GLU A 17 -39.71 -3.61 -11.71
N GLU A 18 -38.50 -4.10 -11.52
CA GLU A 18 -37.29 -3.23 -11.51
C GLU A 18 -37.07 -2.75 -12.95
N ASP A 19 -37.30 -1.46 -13.18
CA ASP A 19 -36.93 -0.79 -14.44
C ASP A 19 -35.44 -1.06 -14.75
N PRO A 20 -35.11 -1.47 -15.99
CA PRO A 20 -33.72 -1.70 -16.36
C PRO A 20 -32.97 -0.37 -16.32
N ILE A 21 -31.93 -0.29 -15.48
CA ILE A 21 -31.01 0.83 -15.45
C ILE A 21 -30.29 0.86 -16.81
N VAL A 22 -30.66 1.82 -17.64
CA VAL A 22 -30.02 2.08 -18.94
C VAL A 22 -28.75 2.89 -18.68
N PHE A 23 -27.60 2.27 -18.84
CA PHE A 23 -26.30 2.97 -18.78
C PHE A 23 -26.06 3.68 -20.12
N GLU A 24 -25.90 5.00 -20.09
CA GLU A 24 -25.73 5.83 -21.29
C GLU A 24 -24.30 5.88 -21.85
N SER A 25 -23.28 5.29 -21.18
CA SER A 25 -21.92 5.17 -21.70
C SER A 25 -21.10 4.05 -21.08
N ASP A 26 -20.20 3.42 -21.89
CA ASP A 26 -19.31 2.34 -21.50
C ASP A 26 -18.26 2.75 -20.44
N ASP A 27 -17.96 4.05 -20.30
CA ASP A 27 -17.07 4.60 -19.27
C ASP A 27 -17.69 4.57 -17.85
N ASP A 28 -19.01 4.52 -17.72
CA ASP A 28 -19.69 4.56 -16.42
C ASP A 28 -19.59 3.23 -15.66
N MET A 29 -19.53 2.09 -16.34
CA MET A 29 -19.54 0.78 -15.70
C MET A 29 -18.20 0.47 -14.99
N ALA A 30 -17.08 0.79 -15.62
CA ALA A 30 -15.75 0.65 -14.98
C ALA A 30 -15.61 1.63 -13.80
N THR A 31 -16.17 2.83 -13.93
CA THR A 31 -16.14 3.87 -12.89
C THR A 31 -17.05 3.52 -11.71
N VAL A 32 -18.21 2.90 -11.94
CA VAL A 32 -19.18 2.53 -10.89
C VAL A 32 -18.71 1.29 -10.11
N LEU A 33 -18.11 0.28 -10.78
CA LEU A 33 -17.61 -0.92 -10.12
C LEU A 33 -16.43 -0.65 -9.17
N PHE A 34 -15.69 0.44 -9.37
CA PHE A 34 -14.53 0.80 -8.55
C PHE A 34 -14.65 2.14 -7.81
N ALA A 35 -15.73 2.89 -7.99
CA ALA A 35 -15.98 4.17 -7.32
C ALA A 35 -16.47 3.99 -5.87
N ARG A 36 -15.70 3.33 -5.01
CA ARG A 36 -15.73 3.70 -3.59
C ARG A 36 -15.37 5.18 -3.53
N LYS A 37 -16.23 6.03 -2.92
CA LYS A 37 -15.92 7.46 -2.69
C LYS A 37 -14.47 7.53 -2.24
N GLN A 38 -13.60 8.10 -3.06
CA GLN A 38 -12.17 8.18 -2.76
C GLN A 38 -12.00 8.93 -1.44
N LYS A 39 -11.79 8.20 -0.36
CA LYS A 39 -11.50 8.76 0.97
C LYS A 39 -10.05 9.27 1.06
N TYR A 40 -9.34 9.36 -0.06
CA TYR A 40 -7.95 9.78 -0.13
C TYR A 40 -7.66 10.57 -1.42
N LYS A 41 -6.55 11.29 -1.42
CA LYS A 41 -5.99 11.93 -2.60
C LYS A 41 -4.51 11.61 -2.75
N VAL A 42 -4.02 11.59 -3.98
CA VAL A 42 -2.58 11.44 -4.29
C VAL A 42 -1.96 12.82 -4.39
N LEU A 43 -0.77 12.98 -3.83
CA LEU A 43 -0.04 14.24 -3.75
C LEU A 43 1.33 14.12 -4.40
N SER A 44 1.67 15.09 -5.24
CA SER A 44 3.04 15.27 -5.72
C SER A 44 3.97 15.76 -4.61
N VAL A 45 5.28 15.58 -4.80
CA VAL A 45 6.31 16.12 -3.89
C VAL A 45 6.14 17.63 -3.65
N ASP A 46 5.78 18.38 -4.70
CA ASP A 46 5.61 19.83 -4.58
C ASP A 46 4.34 20.20 -3.81
N ALA A 47 3.26 19.44 -3.97
CA ALA A 47 2.06 19.61 -3.16
C ALA A 47 2.34 19.33 -1.67
N VAL A 48 3.11 18.27 -1.36
CA VAL A 48 3.51 17.96 0.02
C VAL A 48 4.41 19.06 0.59
N ARG A 49 5.32 19.65 -0.21
CA ARG A 49 6.15 20.79 0.21
C ARG A 49 5.31 22.03 0.54
N ALA A 50 4.28 22.29 -0.25
CA ALA A 50 3.36 23.41 0.00
C ALA A 50 2.61 23.21 1.34
N LEU A 51 2.06 22.02 1.59
CA LEU A 51 1.40 21.67 2.84
C LEU A 51 2.35 21.77 4.05
N GLN A 52 3.59 21.29 3.92
CA GLN A 52 4.61 21.43 4.95
C GLN A 52 4.91 22.91 5.25
N ALA A 53 5.07 23.72 4.20
CA ALA A 53 5.35 25.15 4.35
C ALA A 53 4.19 25.90 5.03
N GLU A 54 2.95 25.57 4.67
CA GLU A 54 1.75 26.14 5.29
C GLU A 54 1.65 25.75 6.77
N CYS A 55 1.90 24.48 7.11
CA CYS A 55 1.95 24.00 8.50
C CYS A 55 3.00 24.76 9.32
N ILE A 56 4.21 24.94 8.75
CA ILE A 56 5.28 25.69 9.43
C ILE A 56 4.90 27.15 9.62
N ALA A 57 4.35 27.80 8.59
CA ALA A 57 3.93 29.20 8.66
C ALA A 57 2.83 29.41 9.71
N GLY A 58 1.79 28.57 9.70
CA GLY A 58 0.71 28.64 10.66
C GLY A 58 1.18 28.51 12.11
N VAL A 59 2.12 27.60 12.40
CA VAL A 59 2.70 27.46 13.73
C VAL A 59 3.66 28.62 14.06
N ALA A 60 4.45 29.10 13.10
CA ALA A 60 5.32 30.25 13.30
C ALA A 60 4.52 31.49 13.71
N ASP A 61 3.38 31.72 13.06
CA ASP A 61 2.45 32.80 13.42
C ASP A 61 1.78 32.60 14.77
N LEU A 62 1.39 31.35 15.09
CA LEU A 62 0.73 30.99 16.35
C LEU A 62 1.62 31.26 17.56
N ILE A 63 2.88 30.85 17.50
CA ILE A 63 3.84 30.96 18.62
C ILE A 63 4.82 32.14 18.48
N GLN A 64 4.63 32.98 17.47
CA GLN A 64 5.41 34.20 17.21
C GLN A 64 6.93 33.96 17.15
N VAL A 65 7.36 32.95 16.39
CA VAL A 65 8.76 32.63 16.15
C VAL A 65 9.07 32.56 14.64
N PRO A 66 10.35 32.70 14.23
CA PRO A 66 10.73 32.46 12.84
C PRO A 66 10.37 31.04 12.35
N PRO A 67 10.03 30.89 11.04
CA PRO A 67 9.63 29.58 10.47
C PRO A 67 10.66 28.46 10.68
N SER A 68 11.96 28.79 10.65
CA SER A 68 13.02 27.83 10.92
C SER A 68 13.00 27.27 12.34
N LEU A 69 12.61 28.07 13.34
CA LEU A 69 12.42 27.64 14.72
C LEU A 69 11.10 26.85 14.88
N ALA A 70 10.01 27.32 14.26
CA ALA A 70 8.73 26.61 14.25
C ALA A 70 8.88 25.17 13.67
N ALA A 71 9.68 25.01 12.63
CA ALA A 71 9.95 23.70 12.03
C ALA A 71 10.65 22.71 12.99
N ILE A 72 11.55 23.20 13.86
CA ILE A 72 12.20 22.36 14.88
C ILE A 72 11.20 21.93 15.95
N VAL A 73 10.36 22.88 16.42
CA VAL A 73 9.33 22.61 17.42
C VAL A 73 8.29 21.62 16.87
N LEU A 74 7.84 21.83 15.62
CA LEU A 74 6.91 20.92 14.93
C LEU A 74 7.45 19.49 14.86
N ARG A 75 8.69 19.29 14.43
CA ARG A 75 9.33 17.96 14.40
C ARG A 75 9.35 17.30 15.76
N HIS A 76 9.71 18.05 16.82
CA HIS A 76 9.70 17.52 18.18
C HIS A 76 8.29 17.13 18.66
N CYS A 77 7.26 17.78 18.14
CA CYS A 77 5.85 17.52 18.43
C CYS A 77 5.16 16.66 17.37
N HIS A 78 5.92 15.87 16.58
CA HIS A 78 5.40 14.98 15.54
C HIS A 78 4.48 15.69 14.56
N TRP A 79 4.87 16.89 14.13
CA TRP A 79 4.16 17.73 13.17
C TRP A 79 2.71 18.09 13.57
N SER A 80 2.36 17.97 14.86
CA SER A 80 1.05 18.31 15.37
C SER A 80 1.01 19.75 15.93
N ALA A 81 0.31 20.64 15.21
CA ALA A 81 0.11 22.02 15.64
C ALA A 81 -0.61 22.12 16.99
N LEU A 82 -1.57 21.22 17.25
CA LEU A 82 -2.29 21.15 18.53
C LEU A 82 -1.35 20.79 19.70
N VAL A 83 -0.45 19.83 19.48
CA VAL A 83 0.54 19.44 20.49
C VAL A 83 1.53 20.58 20.74
N VAL A 84 1.96 21.29 19.67
CA VAL A 84 2.80 22.48 19.82
C VAL A 84 2.09 23.54 20.64
N GLN A 85 0.84 23.86 20.29
CA GLN A 85 0.03 24.85 21.02
C GLN A 85 -0.07 24.50 22.50
N GLY A 86 -0.49 23.28 22.82
CA GLY A 86 -0.64 22.83 24.20
C GLY A 86 0.66 22.92 25.00
N LYS A 87 1.78 22.40 24.46
CA LYS A 87 3.08 22.42 25.15
C LYS A 87 3.67 23.82 25.24
N TRP A 88 3.57 24.62 24.17
CA TRP A 88 4.16 25.97 24.15
C TRP A 88 3.52 26.90 25.18
N PHE A 89 2.19 26.92 25.25
CA PHE A 89 1.50 27.80 26.18
C PHE A 89 1.47 27.27 27.62
N SER A 90 1.76 25.98 27.86
CA SER A 90 1.91 25.43 29.21
C SER A 90 3.33 25.55 29.77
N ASP A 91 4.36 25.29 28.96
CA ASP A 91 5.77 25.32 29.35
C ASP A 91 6.68 25.64 28.14
N GLU A 92 6.72 26.93 27.77
CA GLU A 92 7.59 27.41 26.68
C GLU A 92 9.06 27.13 26.96
N GLN A 93 9.50 27.37 28.19
CA GLN A 93 10.92 27.24 28.56
C GLN A 93 11.38 25.78 28.52
N GLY A 94 10.58 24.86 29.03
CA GLY A 94 10.85 23.43 28.96
C GLY A 94 10.89 22.92 27.51
N LEU A 95 9.95 23.36 26.69
CA LEU A 95 9.92 22.97 25.26
C LEU A 95 11.11 23.54 24.50
N ARG A 96 11.47 24.82 24.71
CA ARG A 96 12.69 25.44 24.13
C ARG A 96 13.96 24.68 24.52
N ALA A 97 14.09 24.33 25.79
CA ALA A 97 15.23 23.57 26.28
C ALA A 97 15.30 22.16 25.64
N ALA A 98 14.17 21.46 25.56
CA ALA A 98 14.07 20.13 24.94
C ALA A 98 14.52 20.12 23.48
N VAL A 99 14.12 21.13 22.71
CA VAL A 99 14.50 21.25 21.30
C VAL A 99 15.85 21.96 21.06
N GLY A 100 16.47 22.48 22.12
CA GLY A 100 17.76 23.21 22.07
C GLY A 100 17.65 24.63 21.49
N LEU A 101 16.50 25.25 21.64
CA LEU A 101 16.32 26.66 21.32
C LEU A 101 16.72 27.50 22.54
N LEU A 102 17.70 28.36 22.35
CA LEU A 102 18.16 29.28 23.40
C LEU A 102 17.04 30.26 23.78
N PRO A 103 17.05 30.77 25.05
CA PRO A 103 16.11 31.82 25.44
C PRO A 103 16.23 33.03 24.52
N PRO A 104 15.16 33.81 24.31
CA PRO A 104 15.20 35.00 23.49
C PRO A 104 16.10 36.04 24.16
N THR A 105 17.38 36.02 23.86
CA THR A 105 18.28 37.13 24.11
C THR A 105 17.97 38.17 23.04
N GLY A 106 17.51 39.37 23.46
CA GLY A 106 16.99 40.43 22.62
C GLY A 106 17.69 40.55 21.25
N ASP A 107 16.89 40.44 20.19
CA ASP A 107 17.20 40.37 18.77
C ASP A 107 17.60 39.00 18.22
N PRO A 108 16.64 38.20 17.69
CA PRO A 108 16.94 36.96 16.98
C PRO A 108 17.67 37.17 15.64
N VAL A 109 17.72 38.40 15.13
CA VAL A 109 18.42 38.78 13.88
C VAL A 109 19.90 39.05 14.11
N ALA A 110 20.35 39.17 15.34
CA ALA A 110 21.77 39.47 15.65
C ALA A 110 22.71 38.28 15.40
N ALA A 111 22.21 37.05 15.31
CA ALA A 111 23.04 35.87 15.07
C ALA A 111 23.49 35.72 13.60
N VAL A 112 22.84 36.41 12.65
CA VAL A 112 23.18 36.41 11.20
C VAL A 112 23.51 37.80 10.70
N ALA A 113 23.36 38.86 11.52
CA ALA A 113 23.61 40.23 11.12
C ALA A 113 25.11 40.44 10.86
N GLU A 114 25.46 40.76 9.63
CA GLU A 114 26.76 41.42 9.35
C GLU A 114 26.94 42.61 10.30
N PRO A 115 28.12 42.76 10.91
CA PRO A 115 28.38 43.93 11.76
C PRO A 115 28.19 45.17 10.92
N LYS A 116 27.24 46.04 11.28
CA LYS A 116 27.04 47.35 10.62
C LYS A 116 28.37 48.05 10.48
N ARG A 117 28.85 48.16 9.26
CA ARG A 117 30.12 48.84 8.89
C ARG A 117 30.12 50.28 9.40
N LYS A 118 30.72 50.50 10.57
CA LYS A 118 31.25 51.80 10.89
C LYS A 118 32.50 52.01 10.01
N LYS A 119 32.45 53.00 9.12
CA LYS A 119 33.57 53.40 8.30
C LYS A 119 34.73 53.85 9.20
N GLY A 120 35.56 52.92 9.59
CA GLY A 120 36.83 53.18 10.23
C GLY A 120 37.82 52.10 9.80
N LYS A 121 38.96 52.43 9.25
CA LYS A 121 40.06 51.52 8.88
C LYS A 121 40.74 50.91 10.12
N SER A 122 40.04 50.03 10.84
CA SER A 122 40.71 49.14 11.80
C SER A 122 40.86 47.78 11.13
N LYS A 123 42.06 47.18 11.16
CA LYS A 123 42.33 45.78 10.76
C LYS A 123 41.36 44.91 11.55
N ALA A 124 40.36 44.30 10.89
CA ALA A 124 39.40 43.43 11.54
C ALA A 124 40.14 42.33 12.30
N LYS A 125 39.97 42.23 13.59
CA LYS A 125 40.59 41.24 14.45
C LYS A 125 40.10 39.86 13.98
N LYS A 126 41.03 38.99 13.57
CA LYS A 126 40.71 37.62 13.20
C LYS A 126 40.23 36.84 14.44
N LEU A 127 39.29 35.92 14.25
CA LEU A 127 38.76 35.02 15.27
C LEU A 127 39.26 33.60 14.96
N THR A 128 39.64 32.87 16.02
CA THR A 128 40.13 31.49 15.90
C THR A 128 38.91 30.54 15.86
N CYS A 129 38.92 29.59 14.94
CA CYS A 129 37.90 28.51 14.88
C CYS A 129 38.31 27.38 15.82
N ASP A 130 37.40 26.96 16.72
CA ASP A 130 37.73 25.95 17.75
C ASP A 130 37.80 24.51 17.18
N LEU A 131 37.47 24.29 15.86
CA LEU A 131 37.58 23.00 15.20
C LEU A 131 38.86 22.84 14.36
N CYS A 132 39.24 23.85 13.56
CA CYS A 132 40.47 23.78 12.77
C CYS A 132 41.64 24.57 13.36
N PHE A 133 41.41 25.34 14.41
CA PHE A 133 42.37 26.20 15.09
C PHE A 133 42.97 27.32 14.21
N ASP A 134 42.42 27.54 13.03
CA ASP A 134 42.85 28.62 12.13
C ASP A 134 42.16 29.94 12.45
N ALA A 135 42.83 31.04 12.12
CA ALA A 135 42.35 32.40 12.32
C ALA A 135 41.58 32.92 11.08
N HIS A 136 40.29 33.16 11.19
CA HIS A 136 39.40 33.60 10.14
C HIS A 136 38.86 35.01 10.34
N PRO A 137 38.48 35.74 9.28
CA PRO A 137 37.75 37.00 9.40
C PRO A 137 36.38 36.78 10.07
N PRO A 138 35.88 37.72 10.88
CA PRO A 138 34.59 37.58 11.57
C PRO A 138 33.42 37.23 10.64
N GLY A 139 33.39 37.73 9.39
CA GLY A 139 32.35 37.41 8.39
C GLY A 139 32.35 35.96 7.90
N GLN A 140 33.41 35.19 8.16
CA GLN A 140 33.47 33.76 7.84
C GLN A 140 33.17 32.84 9.04
N MET A 141 32.87 33.42 10.21
CA MET A 141 32.52 32.68 11.40
C MET A 141 31.03 32.61 11.57
N ARG A 142 30.57 31.45 12.05
CA ARG A 142 29.12 31.17 12.28
C ARG A 142 28.92 30.55 13.65
N SER A 143 27.72 30.73 14.19
CA SER A 143 27.28 30.14 15.45
C SER A 143 25.84 29.64 15.33
N ALA A 144 25.50 28.60 16.06
CA ALA A 144 24.09 28.17 16.25
C ALA A 144 23.32 29.07 17.25
N GLY A 145 23.74 30.30 17.47
CA GLY A 145 23.15 31.22 18.43
C GLY A 145 23.68 31.09 19.86
N CYS A 146 24.50 30.07 20.15
CA CYS A 146 25.07 29.78 21.47
C CYS A 146 26.38 30.55 21.78
N GLY A 147 26.91 31.28 20.81
CA GLY A 147 28.17 31.99 20.98
C GLY A 147 29.44 31.17 20.63
N HIS A 148 29.36 29.86 20.48
CA HIS A 148 30.47 29.05 19.97
C HIS A 148 30.67 29.34 18.47
N LEU A 149 31.87 29.73 18.10
CA LEU A 149 32.21 30.23 16.77
C LEU A 149 33.07 29.27 15.96
N TYR A 150 32.55 28.82 14.81
CA TYR A 150 33.28 27.96 13.88
C TYR A 150 33.31 28.58 12.49
N CYS A 151 34.36 28.34 11.71
CA CYS A 151 34.42 28.84 10.35
C CYS A 151 33.42 28.11 9.42
N ARG A 152 33.03 28.76 8.32
CA ARG A 152 32.08 28.19 7.35
C ARG A 152 32.52 26.84 6.78
N VAL A 153 33.85 26.65 6.63
CA VAL A 153 34.40 25.38 6.10
C VAL A 153 34.17 24.24 7.08
N CYS A 154 34.43 24.48 8.37
CA CYS A 154 34.20 23.48 9.42
C CYS A 154 32.70 23.19 9.59
N TRP A 155 31.85 24.23 9.57
CA TRP A 155 30.40 24.04 9.57
C TRP A 155 29.90 23.23 8.37
N ARG A 156 30.40 23.52 7.16
CA ARG A 156 30.03 22.75 5.95
C ARG A 156 30.39 21.28 6.12
N GLY A 157 31.63 20.97 6.55
CA GLY A 157 32.06 19.59 6.79
C GLY A 157 31.22 18.88 7.84
N TYR A 158 30.86 19.58 8.91
CA TYR A 158 30.00 19.05 9.98
C TYR A 158 28.58 18.76 9.52
N VAL A 159 27.95 19.70 8.79
CA VAL A 159 26.60 19.52 8.22
C VAL A 159 26.60 18.41 7.17
N ARG A 160 27.63 18.37 6.30
CA ARG A 160 27.76 17.33 5.28
C ARG A 160 27.83 15.94 5.90
N ALA A 161 28.70 15.73 6.89
CA ALA A 161 28.79 14.46 7.58
C ALA A 161 27.46 14.04 8.22
N ALA A 162 26.72 14.99 8.80
CA ALA A 162 25.41 14.72 9.38
C ALA A 162 24.36 14.35 8.31
N VAL A 163 24.40 15.00 7.15
CA VAL A 163 23.50 14.72 6.01
C VAL A 163 23.82 13.35 5.38
N GLU A 164 25.10 12.98 5.32
CA GLU A 164 25.55 11.65 4.88
C GLU A 164 25.11 10.54 5.84
N ASP A 165 25.05 10.81 7.16
CA ASP A 165 24.52 9.89 8.19
C ASP A 165 22.98 9.74 8.12
N GLY A 166 22.28 10.57 7.34
CA GLY A 166 20.84 10.46 7.06
C GLY A 166 19.97 11.42 7.84
N ALA A 167 18.74 10.98 8.21
CA ALA A 167 17.69 11.82 8.82
C ALA A 167 18.09 12.44 10.18
N ARG A 168 19.14 11.93 10.85
CA ARG A 168 19.68 12.50 12.09
C ARG A 168 20.19 13.92 11.93
N CYS A 169 20.50 14.36 10.70
CA CYS A 169 20.86 15.76 10.42
C CYS A 169 19.78 16.76 10.86
N LEU A 170 18.51 16.34 10.93
CA LEU A 170 17.40 17.18 11.40
C LEU A 170 17.45 17.52 12.90
N SER A 171 18.21 16.75 13.69
CA SER A 171 18.40 16.97 15.13
C SER A 171 19.82 17.46 15.48
N LEU A 172 20.54 17.97 14.48
CA LEU A 172 21.93 18.41 14.64
C LEU A 172 22.05 19.50 15.68
N ARG A 173 23.08 19.41 16.53
CA ARG A 173 23.39 20.35 17.60
C ARG A 173 24.72 21.06 17.32
N CYS A 174 25.00 22.08 18.11
CA CYS A 174 26.32 22.72 18.09
C CYS A 174 27.43 21.69 18.22
N PRO A 175 28.56 21.84 17.49
CA PRO A 175 29.70 20.90 17.60
C PRO A 175 30.36 20.84 18.98
N GLU A 176 30.12 21.84 19.84
CA GLU A 176 30.61 21.83 21.23
C GLU A 176 29.86 20.76 22.05
N PRO A 177 30.55 19.72 22.59
CA PRO A 177 29.89 18.60 23.26
C PRO A 177 28.97 18.98 24.44
N SER A 178 29.30 20.07 25.14
CA SER A 178 28.53 20.57 26.28
C SER A 178 27.32 21.44 25.87
N CYS A 179 27.17 21.73 24.58
CA CYS A 179 26.19 22.68 24.06
C CYS A 179 24.98 21.98 23.42
N SER A 180 23.79 22.27 23.91
CA SER A 180 22.55 21.73 23.38
C SER A 180 21.91 22.56 22.26
N ALA A 181 22.55 23.67 21.81
CA ALA A 181 21.97 24.59 20.82
C ALA A 181 21.67 23.88 19.50
N ALA A 182 20.43 23.99 19.01
CA ALA A 182 20.03 23.37 17.76
C ALA A 182 20.60 24.10 16.54
N VAL A 183 21.00 23.33 15.53
CA VAL A 183 21.36 23.85 14.20
C VAL A 183 20.06 24.06 13.43
N ILE A 184 19.71 25.32 13.20
CA ILE A 184 18.52 25.70 12.46
C ILE A 184 18.76 25.64 10.95
N ARG A 185 17.68 25.55 10.17
CA ARG A 185 17.73 25.48 8.70
C ARG A 185 18.49 26.66 8.09
N ASP A 186 18.29 27.87 8.62
CA ASP A 186 18.96 29.08 8.10
C ASP A 186 20.50 28.95 8.16
N LEU A 187 21.04 28.32 9.19
CA LEU A 187 22.48 28.05 9.28
C LEU A 187 22.91 26.99 8.26
N VAL A 188 22.10 25.93 8.07
CA VAL A 188 22.36 24.90 7.06
C VAL A 188 22.37 25.55 5.66
N ASP A 189 21.38 26.37 5.36
CA ASP A 189 21.25 27.07 4.07
C ASP A 189 22.38 28.08 3.81
N ASP A 190 22.98 28.66 4.88
CA ASP A 190 24.14 29.55 4.75
C ASP A 190 25.47 28.80 4.51
N VAL A 191 25.67 27.62 5.11
CA VAL A 191 27.01 26.97 5.12
C VAL A 191 27.11 25.76 4.19
N ALA A 192 26.03 25.04 3.92
CA ALA A 192 26.03 23.80 3.16
C ALA A 192 26.08 24.05 1.63
N ASP A 193 26.55 23.04 0.90
CA ASP A 193 26.47 23.00 -0.56
C ASP A 193 25.04 22.69 -1.01
N GLU A 194 24.72 22.98 -2.27
CA GLU A 194 23.35 22.86 -2.78
C GLU A 194 22.80 21.44 -2.72
N GLU A 195 23.66 20.44 -2.97
CA GLU A 195 23.30 19.03 -2.86
C GLU A 195 22.91 18.66 -1.42
N ASP A 196 23.70 19.10 -0.44
CA ASP A 196 23.43 18.82 0.98
C ASP A 196 22.16 19.52 1.48
N LYS A 197 21.89 20.75 0.98
CA LYS A 197 20.63 21.46 1.25
C LYS A 197 19.40 20.70 0.72
N GLN A 198 19.51 20.18 -0.51
CA GLN A 198 18.42 19.39 -1.12
C GLN A 198 18.19 18.10 -0.35
N ARG A 199 19.24 17.39 0.05
CA ARG A 199 19.15 16.17 0.88
C ARG A 199 18.54 16.47 2.25
N TYR A 200 18.99 17.54 2.91
CA TYR A 200 18.42 18.00 4.19
C TYR A 200 16.93 18.32 4.06
N ALA A 201 16.53 19.06 3.02
CA ALA A 201 15.13 19.37 2.73
C ALA A 201 14.32 18.09 2.44
N GLY A 202 14.90 17.13 1.73
CA GLY A 202 14.31 15.81 1.50
C GLY A 202 14.03 15.04 2.78
N PHE A 203 14.99 15.00 3.71
CA PHE A 203 14.78 14.38 5.03
C PHE A 203 13.69 15.11 5.85
N ALA A 204 13.67 16.44 5.80
CA ALA A 204 12.64 17.22 6.49
C ALA A 204 11.23 16.96 5.93
N LEU A 205 11.11 16.83 4.61
CA LEU A 205 9.85 16.51 3.94
C LEU A 205 9.41 15.07 4.27
N ARG A 206 10.34 14.13 4.26
CA ARG A 206 10.07 12.74 4.62
C ARG A 206 9.57 12.63 6.04
N SER A 207 10.21 13.29 7.01
CA SER A 207 9.76 13.37 8.41
C SER A 207 8.33 13.91 8.53
N TYR A 208 7.96 14.91 7.72
CA TYR A 208 6.62 15.49 7.72
C TYR A 208 5.55 14.46 7.35
N VAL A 209 5.77 13.66 6.30
CA VAL A 209 4.82 12.63 5.86
C VAL A 209 4.83 11.41 6.78
N GLU A 210 6.02 10.93 7.19
CA GLU A 210 6.16 9.71 8.01
C GLU A 210 5.55 9.89 9.42
N GLU A 211 5.63 11.09 9.98
CA GLU A 211 5.05 11.43 11.28
C GLU A 211 3.60 11.93 11.19
N SER A 212 3.10 12.17 9.97
CA SER A 212 1.70 12.54 9.76
C SER A 212 0.77 11.40 10.12
N LYS A 213 -0.37 11.76 10.73
CA LYS A 213 -1.44 10.81 11.04
C LYS A 213 -2.34 10.50 9.85
N SER A 214 -2.29 11.32 8.78
CA SER A 214 -3.17 11.22 7.62
C SER A 214 -2.44 10.96 6.31
N MET A 215 -1.10 11.00 6.28
CA MET A 215 -0.33 10.83 5.04
C MET A 215 0.62 9.65 5.09
N ARG A 216 0.89 9.05 3.91
CA ARG A 216 1.93 8.03 3.70
C ARG A 216 2.57 8.20 2.33
N TRP A 217 3.88 7.95 2.26
CA TRP A 217 4.57 7.79 0.98
C TRP A 217 4.15 6.51 0.29
N CYS A 218 4.01 6.55 -1.04
CA CYS A 218 3.86 5.33 -1.82
C CYS A 218 5.14 4.47 -1.66
N PRO A 219 5.00 3.18 -1.27
CA PRO A 219 6.15 2.32 -1.04
C PRO A 219 6.78 1.78 -2.33
N ALA A 220 6.20 2.05 -3.51
CA ALA A 220 6.74 1.59 -4.79
C ALA A 220 8.15 2.16 -5.04
N PRO A 221 9.12 1.34 -5.46
CA PRO A 221 10.47 1.80 -5.76
C PRO A 221 10.47 2.90 -6.82
N GLY A 222 11.13 4.03 -6.52
CA GLY A 222 11.22 5.17 -7.43
C GLY A 222 9.97 6.06 -7.51
N CYS A 223 8.87 5.72 -6.84
CA CYS A 223 7.70 6.58 -6.73
C CYS A 223 7.96 7.67 -5.68
N GLY A 224 7.77 8.93 -6.04
CA GLY A 224 7.92 10.07 -5.13
C GLY A 224 6.59 10.66 -4.67
N LEU A 225 5.46 9.96 -4.89
CA LEU A 225 4.12 10.45 -4.56
C LEU A 225 3.74 10.07 -3.13
N ALA A 226 2.90 10.90 -2.50
CA ALA A 226 2.29 10.59 -1.21
C ALA A 226 0.78 10.45 -1.35
N VAL A 227 0.17 9.74 -0.42
CA VAL A 227 -1.29 9.60 -0.32
C VAL A 227 -1.75 10.22 0.99
N GLU A 228 -2.76 11.08 0.92
CA GLU A 228 -3.40 11.71 2.07
C GLU A 228 -4.83 11.19 2.24
N TYR A 229 -5.14 10.72 3.46
CA TYR A 229 -6.47 10.29 3.86
C TYR A 229 -7.37 11.49 4.17
N LEU A 230 -8.60 11.47 3.65
CA LEU A 230 -9.57 12.56 3.76
C LEU A 230 -10.72 12.28 4.75
N GLY A 231 -10.75 11.10 5.36
CA GLY A 231 -11.84 10.63 6.21
C GLY A 231 -11.79 11.07 7.68
N GLY A 232 -10.88 11.99 8.08
CA GLY A 232 -10.78 12.47 9.45
C GLY A 232 -9.35 12.82 9.89
N GLU A 233 -9.19 13.20 11.17
CA GLU A 233 -7.90 13.64 11.70
C GLU A 233 -6.87 12.51 11.92
N SER A 234 -7.28 11.26 11.83
CA SER A 234 -6.42 10.10 12.08
C SER A 234 -6.79 8.93 11.18
N LEU A 235 -5.77 8.21 10.72
CA LEU A 235 -5.91 6.90 10.08
C LEU A 235 -6.40 5.88 11.13
N SER A 236 -7.70 5.83 11.37
CA SER A 236 -8.34 4.87 12.28
C SER A 236 -8.93 3.68 11.53
N GLU A 237 -9.26 3.86 10.26
CA GLU A 237 -9.83 2.83 9.41
C GLU A 237 -8.75 2.21 8.52
N GLN A 238 -8.81 0.89 8.35
CA GLN A 238 -8.02 0.21 7.36
C GLN A 238 -8.53 0.58 5.97
N LEU A 239 -7.64 1.05 5.11
CA LEU A 239 -7.96 1.48 3.77
C LEU A 239 -6.85 1.08 2.81
N ASP A 240 -7.22 0.32 1.78
CA ASP A 240 -6.36 0.10 0.64
C ASP A 240 -6.47 1.27 -0.32
N VAL A 241 -5.33 1.78 -0.76
CA VAL A 241 -5.22 2.94 -1.65
C VAL A 241 -4.41 2.56 -2.88
N VAL A 242 -4.73 3.18 -4.01
CA VAL A 242 -3.98 3.02 -5.25
C VAL A 242 -3.31 4.35 -5.59
N CYS A 243 -1.99 4.32 -5.73
CA CYS A 243 -1.21 5.47 -6.14
C CYS A 243 -1.33 5.70 -7.67
N GLU A 244 -1.12 6.91 -8.15
CA GLU A 244 -1.08 7.21 -9.60
C GLU A 244 -0.02 6.40 -10.37
N CYS A 245 1.00 5.86 -9.69
CA CYS A 245 1.95 4.92 -10.30
C CYS A 245 1.39 3.49 -10.48
N GLY A 246 0.12 3.26 -10.15
CA GLY A 246 -0.53 1.94 -10.21
C GLY A 246 -0.30 1.04 -9.00
N HIS A 247 0.56 1.43 -8.04
CA HIS A 247 0.86 0.60 -6.87
C HIS A 247 -0.25 0.71 -5.82
N GLY A 248 -0.86 -0.44 -5.49
CA GLY A 248 -1.86 -0.58 -4.43
C GLY A 248 -1.22 -0.96 -3.08
N PHE A 249 -1.57 -0.24 -2.01
CA PHE A 249 -1.05 -0.52 -0.66
C PHE A 249 -2.03 -0.12 0.44
N CYS A 250 -1.85 -0.69 1.62
CA CYS A 250 -2.60 -0.30 2.80
C CYS A 250 -2.02 0.98 3.42
N ILE A 251 -2.83 2.02 3.56
CA ILE A 251 -2.36 3.31 4.09
C ILE A 251 -1.92 3.24 5.56
N LEU A 252 -2.44 2.27 6.35
CA LEU A 252 -2.06 2.10 7.76
C LEU A 252 -0.67 1.50 7.94
N CYS A 253 -0.35 0.41 7.22
CA CYS A 253 0.88 -0.34 7.42
C CYS A 253 1.88 -0.22 6.29
N ALA A 254 1.54 0.46 5.18
CA ALA A 254 2.33 0.61 3.95
C ALA A 254 2.70 -0.72 3.27
N GLU A 255 2.08 -1.83 3.68
CA GLU A 255 2.20 -3.11 3.01
C GLU A 255 1.30 -3.17 1.78
N GLU A 256 1.50 -4.16 0.91
CA GLU A 256 0.61 -4.43 -0.22
C GLU A 256 -0.86 -4.42 0.24
N SER A 257 -1.76 -3.97 -0.63
CA SER A 257 -3.22 -4.00 -0.39
C SER A 257 -3.68 -5.36 0.12
N HIS A 258 -4.40 -5.37 1.23
CA HIS A 258 -4.77 -6.61 1.90
C HIS A 258 -6.18 -6.63 2.50
N LEU A 259 -7.02 -5.63 2.18
CA LEU A 259 -8.43 -5.72 2.54
C LEU A 259 -9.05 -7.01 1.98
N PRO A 260 -9.91 -7.67 2.72
CA PRO A 260 -10.51 -7.24 4.01
C PRO A 260 -9.72 -7.66 5.26
N VAL A 261 -8.57 -8.30 5.11
CA VAL A 261 -7.80 -8.90 6.21
C VAL A 261 -7.07 -7.84 7.05
N PRO A 262 -7.09 -7.93 8.41
CA PRO A 262 -6.45 -6.95 9.28
C PRO A 262 -4.92 -6.87 9.12
N CYS A 263 -4.35 -5.67 9.27
CA CYS A 263 -2.90 -5.44 9.22
C CYS A 263 -2.08 -6.33 10.18
N ARG A 264 -2.68 -6.71 11.31
CA ARG A 264 -2.05 -7.63 12.28
C ARG A 264 -1.75 -8.97 11.64
N THR A 265 -2.74 -9.58 10.98
CA THR A 265 -2.60 -10.89 10.32
C THR A 265 -1.52 -10.85 9.24
N VAL A 266 -1.50 -9.79 8.42
CA VAL A 266 -0.48 -9.61 7.37
C VAL A 266 0.93 -9.59 7.96
N ARG A 267 1.13 -8.84 9.04
CA ARG A 267 2.41 -8.74 9.73
C ARG A 267 2.85 -10.08 10.32
N GLU A 268 1.96 -10.77 11.01
CA GLU A 268 2.23 -12.08 11.59
C GLU A 268 2.54 -13.13 10.52
N TRP A 269 1.78 -13.13 9.41
CA TRP A 269 2.01 -14.03 8.28
C TRP A 269 3.36 -13.78 7.60
N LYS A 270 3.71 -12.53 7.33
CA LYS A 270 5.02 -12.18 6.78
C LYS A 270 6.17 -12.55 7.70
N ALA A 271 6.05 -12.29 9.00
CA ALA A 271 7.05 -12.68 9.98
C ALA A 271 7.26 -14.19 10.04
N LYS A 272 6.17 -14.98 9.93
CA LYS A 272 6.24 -16.43 9.87
C LYS A 272 6.94 -16.94 8.61
N ASN A 273 6.75 -16.27 7.48
CA ASN A 273 7.33 -16.68 6.19
C ASN A 273 8.77 -16.20 5.99
N SER A 274 9.26 -15.20 6.74
CA SER A 274 10.61 -14.64 6.62
C SER A 274 11.71 -15.48 7.29
N SER A 275 11.38 -16.56 7.99
CA SER A 275 12.36 -17.47 8.56
C SER A 275 12.88 -18.47 7.50
N GLU A 276 14.11 -18.96 7.65
CA GLU A 276 14.97 -19.72 6.70
C GLU A 276 14.36 -20.86 5.86
N SER A 277 13.05 -21.12 5.96
CA SER A 277 12.33 -22.13 5.20
C SER A 277 11.81 -21.70 3.83
N GLU A 278 11.99 -20.45 3.43
CA GLU A 278 11.38 -19.85 2.21
C GLU A 278 11.71 -20.63 0.93
N SER A 279 12.99 -21.01 0.74
CA SER A 279 13.41 -21.69 -0.49
C SER A 279 12.82 -23.10 -0.62
N THR A 280 12.73 -23.85 0.48
CA THR A 280 12.17 -25.21 0.49
C THR A 280 10.66 -25.17 0.27
N ASN A 281 9.97 -24.26 0.94
CA ASN A 281 8.52 -24.08 0.83
C ASN A 281 8.12 -23.61 -0.56
N TRP A 282 8.91 -22.72 -1.16
CA TRP A 282 8.66 -22.25 -2.53
C TRP A 282 8.73 -23.38 -3.56
N VAL A 283 9.74 -24.25 -3.50
CA VAL A 283 9.87 -25.41 -4.40
C VAL A 283 8.70 -26.38 -4.23
N LEU A 284 8.30 -26.68 -2.99
CA LEU A 284 7.16 -27.56 -2.70
C LEU A 284 5.82 -27.00 -3.20
N ALA A 285 5.64 -25.68 -3.12
CA ALA A 285 4.41 -25.02 -3.57
C ALA A 285 4.31 -24.88 -5.11
N ASN A 286 5.43 -24.78 -5.82
CA ASN A 286 5.46 -24.45 -7.24
C ASN A 286 5.65 -25.64 -8.17
N THR A 287 6.04 -26.81 -7.66
CA THR A 287 6.26 -28.01 -8.47
C THR A 287 5.48 -29.19 -7.88
N LYS A 288 4.51 -29.71 -8.64
CA LYS A 288 3.71 -30.89 -8.23
C LYS A 288 3.80 -32.02 -9.27
N LEU A 289 3.65 -33.24 -8.79
CA LEU A 289 3.62 -34.40 -9.68
C LEU A 289 2.20 -34.63 -10.21
N CYS A 290 2.06 -34.90 -11.51
CA CYS A 290 0.78 -35.31 -12.08
C CYS A 290 0.22 -36.52 -11.30
N PRO A 291 -1.02 -36.48 -10.79
CA PRO A 291 -1.58 -37.58 -10.00
C PRO A 291 -1.70 -38.88 -10.80
N LYS A 292 -1.83 -38.80 -12.14
CA LYS A 292 -1.97 -39.99 -13.00
C LYS A 292 -0.63 -40.54 -13.49
N CYS A 293 0.26 -39.72 -14.05
CA CYS A 293 1.49 -40.21 -14.69
C CYS A 293 2.78 -39.88 -13.92
N ARG A 294 2.69 -39.18 -12.80
CA ARG A 294 3.81 -38.82 -11.92
C ARG A 294 4.90 -37.95 -12.54
N ARG A 295 4.64 -37.34 -13.71
CA ARG A 295 5.55 -36.34 -14.27
C ARG A 295 5.52 -35.07 -13.45
N PRO A 296 6.67 -34.41 -13.21
CA PRO A 296 6.70 -33.11 -12.57
C PRO A 296 6.04 -32.06 -13.47
N ILE A 297 5.21 -31.22 -12.87
CA ILE A 297 4.51 -30.14 -13.53
C ILE A 297 4.77 -28.87 -12.71
N GLU A 298 5.15 -27.82 -13.41
CA GLU A 298 5.24 -26.46 -12.86
C GLU A 298 3.97 -25.70 -13.25
N LYS A 299 3.45 -24.87 -12.36
CA LYS A 299 2.26 -24.08 -12.63
C LYS A 299 2.59 -23.00 -13.65
N ASN A 300 2.01 -23.09 -14.85
CA ASN A 300 2.24 -22.17 -15.96
C ASN A 300 0.98 -21.43 -16.43
N THR A 301 -0.17 -21.67 -15.75
CA THR A 301 -1.45 -21.02 -16.03
C THR A 301 -1.95 -20.32 -14.79
N GLY A 302 -2.81 -19.32 -14.95
CA GLY A 302 -3.38 -18.55 -13.85
C GLY A 302 -4.39 -19.33 -13.03
N CYS A 303 -5.23 -20.17 -13.65
CA CYS A 303 -6.25 -20.93 -12.95
C CYS A 303 -5.70 -22.20 -12.27
N ASN A 304 -6.47 -22.77 -11.33
CA ASN A 304 -6.10 -24.00 -10.64
C ASN A 304 -6.50 -25.27 -11.44
N HIS A 305 -7.17 -25.12 -12.58
CA HIS A 305 -7.44 -26.23 -13.50
C HIS A 305 -6.21 -26.52 -14.34
N MET A 306 -5.59 -27.67 -14.08
CA MET A 306 -4.37 -28.10 -14.76
C MET A 306 -4.64 -29.27 -15.69
N THR A 307 -4.00 -29.24 -16.87
CA THR A 307 -4.00 -30.34 -17.83
C THR A 307 -2.58 -30.85 -18.03
N CYS A 308 -2.36 -32.13 -17.77
CA CYS A 308 -1.06 -32.74 -17.99
C CYS A 308 -0.74 -32.83 -19.49
N ARG A 309 0.53 -32.62 -19.85
CA ARG A 309 1.00 -32.72 -21.24
C ARG A 309 0.76 -34.11 -21.87
N ASP A 310 0.61 -34.14 -23.18
CA ASP A 310 0.47 -35.36 -23.94
C ASP A 310 1.60 -36.38 -23.66
N PRO A 311 1.30 -37.67 -23.71
CA PRO A 311 0.03 -38.36 -24.02
C PRO A 311 -0.89 -38.54 -22.81
N CYS A 312 -0.61 -37.92 -21.66
CA CYS A 312 -1.37 -38.15 -20.44
C CYS A 312 -2.74 -37.48 -20.46
N GLY A 313 -2.82 -36.18 -20.81
CA GLY A 313 -4.04 -35.39 -20.93
C GLY A 313 -4.93 -35.35 -19.65
N HIS A 314 -4.40 -35.74 -18.49
CA HIS A 314 -5.17 -35.79 -17.24
C HIS A 314 -5.47 -34.39 -16.72
N GLN A 315 -6.73 -34.11 -16.43
CA GLN A 315 -7.21 -32.84 -15.88
C GLN A 315 -7.38 -32.96 -14.36
N PHE A 316 -6.76 -32.07 -13.62
CA PHE A 316 -6.76 -32.09 -12.15
C PHE A 316 -6.70 -30.70 -11.54
N CYS A 317 -7.13 -30.57 -10.30
CA CYS A 317 -6.96 -29.35 -9.52
C CYS A 317 -5.51 -29.22 -9.03
N TRP A 318 -4.88 -28.06 -9.28
CA TRP A 318 -3.52 -27.79 -8.82
C TRP A 318 -3.38 -27.87 -7.29
N ILE A 319 -4.40 -27.45 -6.56
CA ILE A 319 -4.36 -27.37 -5.10
C ILE A 319 -4.44 -28.78 -4.48
N CYS A 320 -5.55 -29.51 -4.71
CA CYS A 320 -5.84 -30.79 -4.04
C CYS A 320 -5.45 -32.03 -4.85
N LEU A 321 -4.98 -31.87 -6.10
CA LEU A 321 -4.61 -32.95 -7.03
C LEU A 321 -5.77 -33.87 -7.44
N ALA A 322 -6.99 -33.61 -6.99
CA ALA A 322 -8.18 -34.38 -7.40
C ALA A 322 -8.49 -34.21 -8.88
N ASP A 323 -9.19 -35.22 -9.48
CA ASP A 323 -9.69 -35.10 -10.86
C ASP A 323 -10.61 -33.88 -10.95
N TYR A 324 -10.42 -33.08 -11.99
CA TYR A 324 -11.16 -31.82 -12.16
C TYR A 324 -12.64 -32.04 -12.53
N ARG A 325 -12.95 -33.21 -13.08
CA ARG A 325 -14.34 -33.59 -13.41
C ARG A 325 -15.11 -33.83 -12.12
N GLY A 326 -16.06 -32.95 -11.84
CA GLY A 326 -16.86 -33.00 -10.60
C GLY A 326 -16.18 -32.36 -9.39
N HIS A 327 -15.01 -31.74 -9.56
CA HIS A 327 -14.37 -30.96 -8.50
C HIS A 327 -15.18 -29.68 -8.25
N THR A 328 -15.57 -29.47 -6.99
CA THR A 328 -16.31 -28.28 -6.57
C THR A 328 -15.42 -27.28 -5.84
N THR A 329 -14.98 -27.64 -4.61
CA THR A 329 -14.13 -26.81 -3.78
C THR A 329 -13.14 -27.69 -3.00
N CYS A 330 -11.99 -27.15 -2.66
CA CYS A 330 -10.97 -27.84 -1.86
C CYS A 330 -10.32 -26.91 -0.81
N ASN A 331 -11.05 -25.90 -0.37
CA ASN A 331 -10.58 -24.86 0.52
C ASN A 331 -10.64 -25.26 2.01
N ARG A 332 -11.35 -26.35 2.36
CA ARG A 332 -11.49 -26.79 3.75
C ARG A 332 -10.20 -27.41 4.28
N TYR A 333 -9.88 -27.09 5.52
CA TYR A 333 -8.84 -27.76 6.29
C TYR A 333 -9.45 -28.89 7.08
N GLU A 334 -9.14 -30.14 6.72
CA GLU A 334 -9.57 -31.35 7.41
C GLU A 334 -8.44 -31.86 8.31
N VAL A 335 -8.75 -32.16 9.57
CA VAL A 335 -7.81 -32.77 10.53
C VAL A 335 -8.06 -34.28 10.56
N ASP A 336 -7.03 -35.05 10.25
CA ASP A 336 -7.09 -36.50 10.37
C ASP A 336 -7.01 -36.93 11.86
N GLU A 337 -8.15 -37.37 12.41
CA GLU A 337 -8.29 -37.68 13.86
C GLU A 337 -7.36 -38.81 14.35
N ILE A 338 -6.85 -39.63 13.43
CA ILE A 338 -6.03 -40.81 13.77
C ILE A 338 -4.56 -40.44 14.00
N GLU A 339 -4.04 -39.43 13.36
CA GLU A 339 -2.65 -38.97 13.50
C GLU A 339 -2.44 -37.90 14.58
N ALA A 340 -3.50 -37.32 15.15
CA ALA A 340 -3.44 -36.24 16.14
C ALA A 340 -2.65 -36.55 17.41
N ARG A 341 -2.31 -37.82 17.67
CA ARG A 341 -1.55 -38.25 18.85
C ARG A 341 -0.05 -38.35 18.66
N GLN A 342 0.47 -38.29 17.45
CA GLN A 342 1.91 -38.52 17.23
C GLN A 342 2.77 -37.32 16.92
N THR A 343 2.25 -36.14 16.70
CA THR A 343 3.13 -34.94 16.73
C THR A 343 2.34 -33.65 16.48
N TYR A 344 2.10 -32.87 17.51
CA TYR A 344 1.68 -31.49 17.47
C TYR A 344 2.50 -30.64 16.43
N ALA A 345 3.80 -30.96 16.33
CA ALA A 345 4.66 -30.32 15.34
C ALA A 345 4.29 -30.66 13.88
N ARG A 346 3.90 -31.91 13.60
CA ARG A 346 3.50 -32.34 12.25
C ARG A 346 2.16 -31.76 11.86
N ALA A 347 1.17 -31.81 12.76
CA ALA A 347 -0.15 -31.21 12.54
C ALA A 347 -0.05 -29.66 12.32
N SER A 348 0.84 -28.98 13.06
CA SER A 348 1.11 -27.56 12.87
C SER A 348 1.74 -27.25 11.51
N LEU A 349 2.67 -28.11 11.04
CA LEU A 349 3.29 -27.96 9.72
C LEU A 349 2.27 -28.25 8.61
N ASP A 350 1.44 -29.27 8.73
CA ASP A 350 0.43 -29.64 7.75
C ASP A 350 -0.62 -28.51 7.62
N ARG A 351 -1.08 -27.94 8.74
CA ARG A 351 -1.94 -26.74 8.74
C ARG A 351 -1.25 -25.58 8.04
N TYR A 352 -0.01 -25.26 8.38
CA TYR A 352 0.74 -24.18 7.75
C TYR A 352 0.86 -24.40 6.25
N MET A 353 1.25 -25.60 5.80
CA MET A 353 1.40 -25.92 4.38
C MET A 353 0.08 -25.82 3.62
N HIS A 354 -1.05 -26.22 4.21
CA HIS A 354 -2.37 -26.07 3.60
C HIS A 354 -2.69 -24.61 3.23
N TYR A 355 -2.47 -23.68 4.15
CA TYR A 355 -2.73 -22.26 3.91
C TYR A 355 -1.64 -21.59 3.05
N TYR A 356 -0.39 -21.98 3.23
CA TYR A 356 0.74 -21.43 2.48
C TYR A 356 0.67 -21.78 0.99
N GLU A 357 0.38 -23.03 0.64
CA GLU A 357 0.24 -23.42 -0.77
C GLU A 357 -0.85 -22.65 -1.50
N ARG A 358 -1.98 -22.41 -0.85
CA ARG A 358 -3.08 -21.62 -1.42
C ARG A 358 -2.71 -20.15 -1.56
N TRP A 359 -2.10 -19.60 -0.54
CA TRP A 359 -1.58 -18.24 -0.53
C TRP A 359 -0.61 -17.99 -1.71
N VAL A 360 0.35 -18.89 -1.92
CA VAL A 360 1.31 -18.83 -3.05
C VAL A 360 0.61 -19.05 -4.38
N ALA A 361 -0.33 -19.99 -4.48
CA ALA A 361 -1.04 -20.29 -5.72
C ALA A 361 -1.84 -19.09 -6.23
N HIS A 362 -2.50 -18.36 -5.33
CA HIS A 362 -3.21 -17.13 -5.69
C HIS A 362 -2.25 -16.01 -6.12
N GLU A 363 -1.08 -15.90 -5.47
CA GLU A 363 -0.07 -14.92 -5.91
C GLU A 363 0.44 -15.21 -7.31
N HIS A 364 0.77 -16.46 -7.64
CA HIS A 364 1.18 -16.84 -8.99
C HIS A 364 0.09 -16.57 -10.03
N SER A 365 -1.15 -16.92 -9.69
CA SER A 365 -2.29 -16.64 -10.56
C SER A 365 -2.49 -15.15 -10.79
N ARG A 366 -2.27 -14.33 -9.76
CA ARG A 366 -2.35 -12.88 -9.84
C ARG A 366 -1.24 -12.29 -10.72
N GLN A 367 0.00 -12.74 -10.52
CA GLN A 367 1.14 -12.30 -11.35
C GLN A 367 0.90 -12.60 -12.82
N ARG A 368 0.44 -13.82 -13.14
CA ARG A 368 0.13 -14.21 -14.50
C ARG A 368 -0.99 -13.37 -15.10
N ALA A 369 -2.08 -13.15 -14.36
CA ALA A 369 -3.18 -12.30 -14.80
C ALA A 369 -2.74 -10.85 -15.03
N SER A 370 -1.77 -10.35 -14.26
CA SER A 370 -1.20 -9.01 -14.46
C SER A 370 -0.40 -8.90 -15.76
N GLU A 371 0.38 -9.94 -16.10
CA GLU A 371 1.08 -10.02 -17.39
C GLU A 371 0.10 -10.05 -18.56
N ASP A 372 -0.93 -10.88 -18.45
CA ASP A 372 -1.97 -11.01 -19.48
C ASP A 372 -2.75 -9.70 -19.66
N MET A 373 -3.11 -9.02 -18.59
CA MET A 373 -3.78 -7.71 -18.65
C MET A 373 -2.91 -6.64 -19.32
N PHE A 374 -1.61 -6.60 -19.01
CA PHE A 374 -0.69 -5.68 -19.63
C PHE A 374 -0.58 -5.89 -21.15
N GLU A 375 -0.57 -7.15 -21.61
CA GLU A 375 -0.62 -7.46 -23.04
C GLU A 375 -1.90 -6.96 -23.71
N LEU A 376 -3.06 -7.10 -23.05
CA LEU A 376 -4.37 -6.63 -23.56
C LEU A 376 -4.45 -5.10 -23.60
N GLU A 377 -3.95 -4.40 -22.57
CA GLU A 377 -3.90 -2.93 -22.55
C GLU A 377 -3.01 -2.40 -23.66
N SER A 378 -1.83 -3.00 -23.86
CA SER A 378 -0.92 -2.66 -24.96
C SER A 378 -1.54 -2.91 -26.34
N ALA A 379 -2.29 -4.00 -26.50
CA ALA A 379 -3.01 -4.31 -27.73
C ALA A 379 -4.13 -3.29 -28.00
N ARG A 380 -4.89 -2.90 -26.96
CA ARG A 380 -5.96 -1.89 -27.05
C ARG A 380 -5.42 -0.53 -27.52
N GLU A 381 -4.27 -0.11 -27.02
CA GLU A 381 -3.61 1.14 -27.45
C GLU A 381 -3.19 1.12 -28.93
N GLY A 382 -2.96 -0.05 -29.50
CA GLY A 382 -2.59 -0.22 -30.91
C GLY A 382 -3.72 0.04 -31.92
N TYR A 383 -4.99 0.04 -31.49
CA TYR A 383 -6.13 0.28 -32.37
C TYR A 383 -6.47 1.79 -32.45
N VAL A 384 -5.80 2.53 -33.36
CA VAL A 384 -5.88 4.01 -33.45
C VAL A 384 -6.53 4.50 -34.74
N ASP A 385 -6.94 3.62 -35.68
CA ASP A 385 -7.34 4.00 -37.03
C ASP A 385 -8.76 4.61 -37.14
N GLY A 386 -9.56 4.64 -36.07
CA GLY A 386 -10.92 5.22 -36.04
C GLY A 386 -11.94 4.52 -36.93
N SER A 387 -11.64 3.29 -37.38
CA SER A 387 -12.62 2.47 -38.09
C SER A 387 -13.61 1.80 -37.14
N ALA A 388 -14.83 1.52 -37.63
CA ALA A 388 -15.85 0.82 -36.84
C ALA A 388 -15.36 -0.58 -36.36
N ALA A 389 -14.45 -1.21 -37.08
CA ALA A 389 -13.82 -2.45 -36.67
C ALA A 389 -12.81 -2.26 -35.53
N ALA A 390 -12.06 -1.14 -35.52
CA ALA A 390 -11.16 -0.80 -34.41
C ALA A 390 -11.96 -0.44 -33.14
N GLU A 391 -13.04 0.31 -33.27
CA GLU A 391 -13.91 0.64 -32.13
C GLU A 391 -14.52 -0.63 -31.49
N GLU A 392 -14.97 -1.58 -32.31
CA GLU A 392 -15.49 -2.86 -31.83
C GLU A 392 -14.38 -3.68 -31.13
N ALA A 393 -13.17 -3.75 -31.70
CA ALA A 393 -12.04 -4.44 -31.08
C ALA A 393 -11.64 -3.79 -29.75
N GLN A 394 -11.61 -2.46 -29.67
CA GLN A 394 -11.34 -1.74 -28.44
C GLN A 394 -12.39 -2.03 -27.35
N ARG A 395 -13.67 -2.12 -27.73
CA ARG A 395 -14.77 -2.46 -26.80
C ARG A 395 -14.62 -3.90 -26.28
N GLN A 396 -14.35 -4.87 -27.18
CA GLN A 396 -14.15 -6.26 -26.78
C GLN A 396 -12.96 -6.43 -25.84
N LEU A 397 -11.83 -5.76 -26.14
CA LEU A 397 -10.67 -5.72 -25.25
C LEU A 397 -11.00 -5.06 -23.91
N GLY A 398 -11.89 -4.05 -23.90
CA GLY A 398 -12.38 -3.41 -22.67
C GLY A 398 -13.03 -4.43 -21.72
N PHE A 399 -13.95 -5.25 -22.20
CA PHE A 399 -14.59 -6.31 -21.39
C PHE A 399 -13.60 -7.32 -20.82
N LEU A 400 -12.58 -7.70 -21.61
CA LEU A 400 -11.51 -8.59 -21.13
C LEU A 400 -10.65 -7.92 -20.06
N ILE A 401 -10.26 -6.67 -20.26
CA ILE A 401 -9.48 -5.90 -19.28
C ILE A 401 -10.26 -5.78 -17.95
N ASP A 402 -11.56 -5.53 -17.98
CA ASP A 402 -12.39 -5.45 -16.78
C ASP A 402 -12.49 -6.81 -16.07
N ALA A 403 -12.62 -7.90 -16.83
CA ALA A 403 -12.54 -9.25 -16.26
C ALA A 403 -11.20 -9.53 -15.59
N TYR A 404 -10.08 -9.16 -16.22
CA TYR A 404 -8.74 -9.31 -15.62
C TYR A 404 -8.54 -8.44 -14.40
N ARG A 405 -9.08 -7.22 -14.35
CA ARG A 405 -9.06 -6.37 -13.13
C ARG A 405 -9.78 -7.06 -11.98
N GLN A 406 -10.97 -7.64 -12.24
CA GLN A 406 -11.69 -8.40 -11.22
C GLN A 406 -10.93 -9.66 -10.80
N ILE A 407 -10.26 -10.35 -11.74
CA ILE A 407 -9.41 -11.50 -11.44
C ILE A 407 -8.24 -11.10 -10.52
N LEU A 408 -7.55 -10.02 -10.83
CA LEU A 408 -6.44 -9.52 -10.02
C LEU A 408 -6.86 -9.20 -8.59
N GLU A 409 -7.99 -8.51 -8.44
CA GLU A 409 -8.54 -8.15 -7.14
C GLU A 409 -9.00 -9.39 -6.36
N GLY A 410 -9.74 -10.29 -6.99
CA GLY A 410 -10.18 -11.53 -6.38
C GLY A 410 -9.01 -12.42 -5.92
N ARG A 411 -7.95 -12.56 -6.75
CA ARG A 411 -6.74 -13.31 -6.38
C ARG A 411 -6.04 -12.67 -5.19
N ARG A 412 -5.94 -11.34 -5.15
CA ARG A 412 -5.37 -10.60 -4.02
C ARG A 412 -6.15 -10.86 -2.73
N MET A 413 -7.48 -10.73 -2.78
CA MET A 413 -8.33 -10.94 -1.61
C MET A 413 -8.23 -12.37 -1.09
N LEU A 414 -8.42 -13.38 -1.95
CA LEU A 414 -8.32 -14.80 -1.55
C LEU A 414 -6.95 -15.12 -0.95
N ARG A 415 -5.87 -14.64 -1.54
CA ARG A 415 -4.53 -14.79 -0.98
C ARG A 415 -4.49 -14.41 0.50
N TRP A 416 -4.98 -13.22 0.84
CA TRP A 416 -4.94 -12.74 2.22
C TRP A 416 -5.95 -13.43 3.13
N THR A 417 -7.12 -13.83 2.63
CA THR A 417 -8.09 -14.61 3.43
C THR A 417 -7.56 -15.99 3.81
N TYR A 418 -6.70 -16.61 2.99
CA TYR A 418 -5.98 -17.83 3.38
C TYR A 418 -4.95 -17.58 4.49
N ALA A 419 -4.23 -16.46 4.45
CA ALA A 419 -3.36 -16.06 5.56
C ALA A 419 -4.16 -15.84 6.86
N TYR A 420 -5.34 -15.21 6.78
CA TYR A 420 -6.25 -15.05 7.90
C TYR A 420 -6.76 -16.40 8.43
N GLY A 421 -7.18 -17.32 7.57
CA GLY A 421 -7.69 -18.64 7.94
C GLY A 421 -6.69 -19.49 8.73
N TYR A 422 -5.37 -19.25 8.55
CA TYR A 422 -4.35 -19.90 9.37
C TYR A 422 -4.45 -19.50 10.85
N TYR A 423 -4.83 -18.25 11.15
CA TYR A 423 -4.96 -17.71 12.51
C TYR A 423 -6.39 -17.74 13.06
N ALA A 424 -7.39 -17.92 12.19
CA ALA A 424 -8.80 -17.88 12.57
C ALA A 424 -9.18 -19.01 13.55
N ASP A 425 -10.08 -18.68 14.47
CA ASP A 425 -10.72 -19.61 15.36
C ASP A 425 -11.71 -20.54 14.62
N TRP A 426 -11.98 -21.71 15.17
CA TRP A 426 -12.84 -22.72 14.53
C TRP A 426 -14.24 -22.22 14.20
N ASP A 427 -14.81 -21.39 15.05
CA ASP A 427 -16.17 -20.83 14.85
C ASP A 427 -16.24 -19.92 13.62
N LYS A 428 -15.22 -19.09 13.42
CA LYS A 428 -15.08 -18.19 12.26
C LYS A 428 -14.66 -18.95 10.99
N LEU A 429 -13.91 -20.03 11.14
CA LEU A 429 -13.32 -20.77 10.03
C LEU A 429 -14.36 -21.40 9.10
N ASN A 430 -15.47 -21.92 9.64
CA ASN A 430 -16.53 -22.53 8.83
C ASN A 430 -17.20 -21.50 7.90
N LEU A 431 -17.54 -20.32 8.40
CA LEU A 431 -18.09 -19.23 7.60
C LEU A 431 -17.08 -18.78 6.54
N LEU A 432 -15.84 -18.55 6.95
CA LEU A 432 -14.75 -18.14 6.04
C LEU A 432 -14.58 -19.14 4.89
N GLN A 433 -14.54 -20.43 5.18
CA GLN A 433 -14.36 -21.49 4.16
C GLN A 433 -15.54 -21.58 3.20
N CYS A 434 -16.77 -21.31 3.67
CA CYS A 434 -17.96 -21.25 2.82
C CYS A 434 -17.83 -20.07 1.82
N LEU A 435 -17.55 -18.87 2.34
CA LEU A 435 -17.38 -17.67 1.52
C LEU A 435 -16.20 -17.79 0.53
N GLN A 436 -15.07 -18.33 1.00
CA GLN A 436 -13.91 -18.61 0.12
C GLN A 436 -14.28 -19.58 -1.00
N GLY A 437 -15.04 -20.64 -0.69
CA GLY A 437 -15.40 -21.67 -1.67
C GLY A 437 -16.26 -21.09 -2.81
N GLU A 438 -17.23 -20.26 -2.50
CA GLU A 438 -18.10 -19.59 -3.50
C GLU A 438 -17.32 -18.57 -4.33
N ALA A 439 -16.56 -17.70 -3.67
CA ALA A 439 -15.75 -16.69 -4.34
C ALA A 439 -14.67 -17.33 -5.22
N GLU A 440 -13.96 -18.37 -4.74
CA GLU A 440 -12.97 -19.10 -5.52
C GLU A 440 -13.59 -19.81 -6.72
N GLY A 441 -14.74 -20.48 -6.54
CA GLY A 441 -15.43 -21.16 -7.64
C GLY A 441 -15.88 -20.20 -8.74
N SER A 442 -16.35 -19.00 -8.40
CA SER A 442 -16.71 -17.97 -9.38
C SER A 442 -15.47 -17.41 -10.08
N LEU A 443 -14.40 -17.12 -9.31
CA LEU A 443 -13.15 -16.60 -9.83
C LEU A 443 -12.44 -17.56 -10.79
N GLU A 444 -12.43 -18.87 -10.50
CA GLU A 444 -11.84 -19.88 -11.41
C GLU A 444 -12.60 -19.95 -12.73
N ARG A 445 -13.93 -19.85 -12.69
CA ARG A 445 -14.74 -19.81 -13.92
C ARG A 445 -14.44 -18.55 -14.75
N LEU A 446 -14.37 -17.40 -14.09
CA LEU A 446 -14.06 -16.12 -14.75
C LEU A 446 -12.67 -16.16 -15.38
N HIS A 447 -11.66 -16.60 -14.62
CA HIS A 447 -10.29 -16.66 -15.08
C HIS A 447 -10.13 -17.65 -16.24
N GLY A 448 -10.71 -18.85 -16.14
CA GLY A 448 -10.70 -19.83 -17.23
C GLY A 448 -11.40 -19.33 -18.51
N MET A 449 -12.48 -18.54 -18.39
CA MET A 449 -13.16 -17.95 -19.54
C MET A 449 -12.29 -16.85 -20.20
N ALA A 450 -11.65 -15.98 -19.41
CA ALA A 450 -10.78 -14.93 -19.93
C ALA A 450 -9.50 -15.49 -20.59
N GLU A 451 -8.87 -16.52 -19.99
CA GLU A 451 -7.72 -17.23 -20.59
C GLU A 451 -8.08 -17.94 -21.91
N ALA A 452 -9.26 -18.55 -22.00
CA ALA A 452 -9.71 -19.25 -23.20
C ALA A 452 -9.85 -18.32 -24.41
N GLU A 453 -10.37 -17.11 -24.20
CA GLU A 453 -10.48 -16.08 -25.24
C GLU A 453 -9.10 -15.66 -25.73
N ARG A 454 -8.21 -15.32 -24.79
CA ARG A 454 -6.84 -14.88 -25.11
C ARG A 454 -6.04 -15.94 -25.89
N THR A 455 -6.24 -17.23 -25.60
CA THR A 455 -5.53 -18.34 -26.24
C THR A 455 -6.19 -18.85 -27.51
N GLY A 456 -7.34 -18.28 -27.91
CA GLY A 456 -8.09 -18.72 -29.10
C GLY A 456 -8.58 -20.17 -29.00
N SER A 457 -8.90 -20.64 -27.80
CA SER A 457 -9.34 -22.01 -27.56
C SER A 457 -10.79 -22.20 -28.07
N GLU A 458 -10.97 -22.81 -29.23
CA GLU A 458 -12.28 -23.03 -29.89
C GLU A 458 -13.31 -23.80 -29.02
N ASN A 459 -12.88 -24.48 -27.96
CA ASN A 459 -13.75 -25.30 -27.13
C ASN A 459 -14.67 -24.50 -26.19
N TYR A 460 -14.47 -23.19 -26.03
CA TYR A 460 -15.29 -22.34 -25.18
C TYR A 460 -16.48 -21.71 -25.91
N TYR A 461 -16.42 -21.62 -27.23
CA TYR A 461 -17.49 -21.03 -28.06
C TYR A 461 -18.68 -21.99 -28.35
N GLY A 462 -18.71 -23.17 -27.73
CA GLY A 462 -19.66 -24.24 -27.98
C GLY A 462 -21.14 -23.99 -27.58
N GLY A 463 -21.62 -22.76 -27.75
CA GLY A 463 -23.02 -22.38 -27.62
C GLY A 463 -23.49 -21.60 -28.85
N ASP A 464 -24.73 -21.78 -29.28
CA ASP A 464 -25.40 -21.24 -30.48
C ASP A 464 -25.44 -19.70 -30.63
N GLY A 465 -24.64 -18.92 -29.85
CA GLY A 465 -24.84 -17.47 -29.69
C GLY A 465 -23.76 -16.53 -30.28
N GLY A 466 -22.69 -17.01 -30.87
CA GLY A 466 -21.64 -16.14 -31.46
C GLY A 466 -20.84 -15.28 -30.43
N VAL A 467 -19.97 -14.39 -30.94
CA VAL A 467 -19.04 -13.55 -30.16
C VAL A 467 -19.78 -12.62 -29.15
N SER A 468 -20.91 -12.04 -29.52
CA SER A 468 -21.73 -11.18 -28.63
C SER A 468 -22.18 -11.93 -27.38
N SER A 469 -22.67 -13.15 -27.51
CA SER A 469 -23.10 -13.99 -26.39
C SER A 469 -21.96 -14.37 -25.44
N TYR A 470 -20.72 -14.42 -25.93
CA TYR A 470 -19.55 -14.66 -25.09
C TYR A 470 -19.28 -13.45 -24.18
N PHE A 471 -19.22 -12.23 -24.72
CA PHE A 471 -18.94 -11.02 -23.94
C PHE A 471 -20.06 -10.71 -22.93
N ASP A 472 -21.33 -10.97 -23.29
CA ASP A 472 -22.45 -10.87 -22.35
C ASP A 472 -22.29 -11.82 -21.15
N ARG A 473 -21.87 -13.06 -21.41
CA ARG A 473 -21.61 -14.03 -20.35
C ARG A 473 -20.38 -13.65 -19.51
N LEU A 474 -19.33 -13.13 -20.15
CA LEU A 474 -18.12 -12.66 -19.47
C LEU A 474 -18.47 -11.51 -18.53
N THR A 475 -19.20 -10.50 -19.01
CA THR A 475 -19.63 -9.33 -18.22
C THR A 475 -20.49 -9.75 -17.04
N LYS A 476 -21.48 -10.64 -17.27
CA LYS A 476 -22.33 -11.16 -16.20
C LYS A 476 -21.52 -11.91 -15.14
N LEU A 477 -20.58 -12.74 -15.56
CA LEU A 477 -19.72 -13.50 -14.65
C LEU A 477 -18.76 -12.59 -13.89
N THR A 478 -18.24 -11.54 -14.54
CA THR A 478 -17.40 -10.51 -13.89
C THR A 478 -18.17 -9.83 -12.76
N LYS A 479 -19.42 -9.39 -13.04
CA LYS A 479 -20.27 -8.78 -12.02
C LYS A 479 -20.60 -9.75 -10.89
N GLN A 480 -21.03 -10.98 -11.22
CA GLN A 480 -21.31 -11.99 -10.21
C GLN A 480 -20.11 -12.31 -9.32
N THR A 481 -18.91 -12.37 -9.90
CA THR A 481 -17.66 -12.57 -9.15
C THR A 481 -17.39 -11.40 -8.22
N HIS A 482 -17.60 -10.17 -8.69
CA HIS A 482 -17.48 -8.96 -7.87
C HIS A 482 -18.40 -9.02 -6.65
N ASP A 483 -19.68 -9.35 -6.83
CA ASP A 483 -20.69 -9.41 -5.75
C ASP A 483 -20.31 -10.43 -4.67
N TYR A 484 -19.74 -11.58 -5.06
CA TYR A 484 -19.23 -12.55 -4.08
C TYR A 484 -18.06 -12.00 -3.24
N PHE A 485 -17.15 -11.23 -3.85
CA PHE A 485 -16.04 -10.63 -3.13
C PHE A 485 -16.48 -9.47 -2.23
N GLU A 486 -17.49 -8.70 -2.63
CA GLU A 486 -18.09 -7.69 -1.76
C GLU A 486 -18.75 -8.33 -0.54
N SER A 487 -19.58 -9.37 -0.74
CA SER A 487 -20.20 -10.11 0.37
C SER A 487 -19.15 -10.69 1.34
N MET A 488 -18.04 -11.20 0.82
CA MET A 488 -16.94 -11.67 1.65
C MET A 488 -16.29 -10.52 2.43
N ALA A 489 -16.09 -9.34 1.80
CA ALA A 489 -15.51 -8.18 2.46
C ALA A 489 -16.43 -7.63 3.57
N GLU A 490 -17.73 -7.64 3.36
CA GLU A 490 -18.74 -7.26 4.38
C GLU A 490 -18.73 -8.20 5.58
N ALA A 491 -18.63 -9.53 5.34
CA ALA A 491 -18.55 -10.51 6.41
C ALA A 491 -17.29 -10.32 7.30
N PHE A 492 -16.18 -9.84 6.75
CA PHE A 492 -15.01 -9.47 7.55
C PHE A 492 -15.23 -8.25 8.44
N GLN A 493 -16.16 -7.36 8.09
CA GLN A 493 -16.48 -6.19 8.90
C GLN A 493 -17.49 -6.49 10.02
N THR A 494 -18.26 -7.56 9.90
CA THR A 494 -19.37 -7.89 10.81
C THR A 494 -19.12 -9.15 11.64
N ASP A 495 -18.73 -10.24 11.00
CA ASP A 495 -18.76 -11.57 11.60
C ASP A 495 -17.38 -12.20 11.81
N LEU A 496 -16.36 -11.75 11.07
CA LEU A 496 -15.02 -12.32 11.07
C LEU A 496 -13.98 -11.47 11.81
N ASP A 497 -14.28 -10.20 12.17
CA ASP A 497 -13.36 -9.32 12.90
C ASP A 497 -13.24 -9.64 14.42
#